data_3ff80f53927aaec6919d49bd729782a0
#
_entry.id   3ff80f53927aaec6919d49bd729782a0
#
_cell.length_a   1.000
_cell.length_b   1.000
_cell.length_c   1.000
_cell.angle_alpha   90.00
_cell.angle_beta   90.00
_cell.angle_gamma   90.00
#
_symmetry.space_group_name_H-M   'P 1'
#
loop_
_entity.id
_entity.type
_entity.pdbx_description
1 polymer ?
#
loop_
_entity_poly.entity_id
_entity_poly.type
_entity_poly.pdbx_seq_one_letter_code
_entity_poly.pdbx_strand_id
1 'polypeptide(L)'
;MRFRSSFLAVVMALGLAAPLVAQEPPARRMANIVSVAVEEYGKGVDASGRLTAASEYQEAMGFLADARAIADRLTGAHADSARGLLDSIIAAARDRRAPAALAALQRRFAAALGSEGALEMPTASIDLAAGKAIYERTCAACHGPSGHGDGPQAAMLNPRPAPIGDPKVVASVTPEIMFRIASVGVSNTPMVGFAGTLTPQQRWNVVSYVVSLRATAAQVADGEGLYFAHCAQCHGATGGGDGPYARNLSKLPPEIGTFAWQVSRTDDSLARAVREGVPGTAMPPAGGLGDAQVRSMVAYLRTLPMKNASATVAAAPDTGAAGAARNVTALLEQALASAQLGRPTDAGDRAFDAYLAFEPLEGPARAKNPGLVARMEKLFGDFKAAVRADDVPGAQHARDVIEANLPAIVELTRPAGSAAEAFWQSFLIILREGFEAILVIGAVVAFLLKTGHRERLRSIWLGVGLGLAASAVTAVALRTILAAVPASSEIIEGVTLLVAVAVLFSVSYWLISRVEAAKWQQFIRDTVTDALQRGGGRALAFVAFLAVFREGAETALFYQALFSEGPHLAVPLALGIAVGFVA
;
A
#
# COMPACT_ATOMS: atom_id res chain seq x y z
N MET A 1 26.41 -35.86 -23.85
CA MET A 1 26.82 -35.55 -22.47
C MET A 1 27.05 -34.06 -22.20
N ARG A 2 26.35 -33.11 -22.87
CA ARG A 2 26.49 -31.66 -22.69
C ARG A 2 25.17 -30.91 -22.34
N PHE A 3 24.08 -31.62 -22.06
CA PHE A 3 22.77 -31.03 -21.75
C PHE A 3 22.45 -30.90 -20.23
N ARG A 4 23.33 -31.41 -19.35
CA ARG A 4 23.09 -31.45 -17.89
C ARG A 4 23.51 -30.18 -17.14
N SER A 5 24.38 -29.34 -17.70
CA SER A 5 24.91 -28.17 -16.99
C SER A 5 24.06 -26.91 -17.16
N SER A 6 23.28 -26.82 -18.24
CA SER A 6 22.50 -25.60 -18.53
C SER A 6 21.19 -25.51 -17.74
N PHE A 7 20.57 -26.66 -17.36
CA PHE A 7 19.32 -26.64 -16.63
C PHE A 7 19.50 -26.33 -15.13
N LEU A 8 20.62 -26.76 -14.55
CA LEU A 8 20.94 -26.44 -13.15
C LEU A 8 21.33 -24.96 -12.97
N ALA A 9 21.95 -24.35 -13.99
CA ALA A 9 22.31 -22.95 -13.97
C ALA A 9 21.09 -21.99 -14.06
N VAL A 10 20.04 -22.39 -14.79
CA VAL A 10 18.80 -21.61 -14.88
C VAL A 10 17.97 -21.70 -13.59
N VAL A 11 17.94 -22.84 -12.92
CA VAL A 11 17.25 -23.00 -11.63
C VAL A 11 17.98 -22.30 -10.50
N MET A 12 19.32 -22.23 -10.51
CA MET A 12 20.09 -21.46 -9.53
C MET A 12 20.03 -19.94 -9.76
N ALA A 13 19.83 -19.49 -11.00
CA ALA A 13 19.67 -18.05 -11.31
C ALA A 13 18.29 -17.50 -10.90
N LEU A 14 17.26 -18.33 -10.79
CA LEU A 14 15.91 -17.95 -10.35
C LEU A 14 15.74 -17.94 -8.82
N GLY A 15 16.69 -18.46 -8.06
CA GLY A 15 16.61 -18.55 -6.58
C GLY A 15 17.13 -17.35 -5.81
N LEU A 16 17.64 -16.29 -6.46
CA LEU A 16 18.29 -15.14 -5.82
C LEU A 16 17.72 -13.78 -6.24
N ALA A 17 16.54 -13.71 -6.82
CA ALA A 17 15.82 -12.45 -6.95
C ALA A 17 15.15 -12.12 -5.61
N ALA A 18 15.95 -11.64 -4.63
CA ALA A 18 15.42 -10.79 -3.58
C ALA A 18 14.68 -9.64 -4.29
N PRO A 19 13.50 -9.20 -3.81
CA PRO A 19 12.82 -8.06 -4.40
C PRO A 19 13.80 -6.89 -4.39
N LEU A 20 14.20 -6.42 -5.56
CA LEU A 20 14.91 -5.17 -5.74
C LEU A 20 13.95 -4.09 -5.26
N VAL A 21 14.05 -3.71 -3.98
CA VAL A 21 13.42 -2.47 -3.51
C VAL A 21 14.07 -1.37 -4.34
N ALA A 22 13.26 -0.71 -5.17
CA ALA A 22 13.74 0.32 -6.06
C ALA A 22 14.50 1.37 -5.23
N GLN A 23 15.73 1.67 -5.61
CA GLN A 23 16.52 2.70 -4.91
C GLN A 23 15.74 4.01 -4.94
N GLU A 24 15.67 4.68 -3.79
CA GLU A 24 15.01 5.98 -3.68
C GLU A 24 15.57 6.95 -4.74
N PRO A 25 14.70 7.63 -5.53
CA PRO A 25 15.15 8.57 -6.54
C PRO A 25 16.10 9.64 -5.96
N PRO A 26 17.19 10.01 -6.63
CA PRO A 26 18.16 10.96 -6.11
C PRO A 26 17.55 12.29 -5.67
N ALA A 27 16.59 12.83 -6.41
CA ALA A 27 15.88 14.06 -6.09
C ALA A 27 15.14 13.96 -4.73
N ARG A 28 14.44 12.85 -4.50
CA ARG A 28 13.72 12.62 -3.25
C ARG A 28 14.66 12.43 -2.08
N ARG A 29 15.71 11.63 -2.27
CA ARG A 29 16.74 11.43 -1.24
C ARG A 29 17.38 12.76 -0.85
N MET A 30 17.74 13.61 -1.83
CA MET A 30 18.26 14.95 -1.56
C MET A 30 17.27 15.85 -0.82
N ALA A 31 15.99 15.86 -1.23
CA ALA A 31 14.95 16.64 -0.54
C ALA A 31 14.83 16.22 0.94
N ASN A 32 14.86 14.92 1.22
CA ASN A 32 14.84 14.39 2.56
C ASN A 32 16.07 14.83 3.38
N ILE A 33 17.26 14.65 2.83
CA ILE A 33 18.53 15.02 3.51
C ILE A 33 18.59 16.52 3.77
N VAL A 34 18.29 17.37 2.78
CA VAL A 34 18.34 18.84 2.95
C VAL A 34 17.31 19.32 3.96
N SER A 35 16.12 18.69 4.01
CA SER A 35 15.10 19.06 5.00
C SER A 35 15.54 18.76 6.43
N VAL A 36 16.17 17.59 6.66
CA VAL A 36 16.74 17.24 7.96
C VAL A 36 17.90 18.18 8.30
N ALA A 37 18.79 18.45 7.35
CA ALA A 37 19.93 19.36 7.55
C ALA A 37 19.49 20.77 8.02
N VAL A 38 18.46 21.33 7.40
CA VAL A 38 17.96 22.67 7.75
C VAL A 38 17.30 22.67 9.13
N GLU A 39 16.62 21.58 9.50
CA GLU A 39 16.05 21.42 10.85
C GLU A 39 17.14 21.34 11.91
N GLU A 40 18.16 20.50 11.73
CA GLU A 40 19.28 20.37 12.67
C GLU A 40 20.09 21.67 12.77
N TYR A 41 20.26 22.37 11.65
CA TYR A 41 20.88 23.69 11.64
C TYR A 41 20.11 24.67 12.52
N GLY A 42 18.77 24.66 12.46
CA GLY A 42 17.93 25.54 13.28
C GLY A 42 18.00 25.28 14.77
N LYS A 43 18.40 24.08 15.19
CA LYS A 43 18.68 23.76 16.61
C LYS A 43 20.08 24.21 17.02
N GLY A 44 21.03 24.15 16.08
CA GLY A 44 22.43 24.48 16.32
C GLY A 44 22.78 25.97 16.28
N VAL A 45 21.98 26.82 15.59
CA VAL A 45 22.25 28.23 15.32
C VAL A 45 21.02 29.08 15.65
N ASP A 46 21.21 30.17 16.41
CA ASP A 46 20.13 31.09 16.76
C ASP A 46 19.79 32.10 15.62
N ALA A 47 18.74 32.90 15.83
CA ALA A 47 18.28 33.88 14.85
C ALA A 47 19.34 34.96 14.51
N SER A 48 20.36 35.15 15.35
CA SER A 48 21.47 36.09 15.12
C SER A 48 22.66 35.44 14.39
N GLY A 49 22.60 34.13 14.08
CA GLY A 49 23.70 33.39 13.48
C GLY A 49 24.73 32.87 14.47
N ARG A 50 24.45 32.96 15.78
CA ARG A 50 25.35 32.49 16.82
C ARG A 50 25.15 30.99 17.05
N LEU A 51 26.27 30.27 17.19
CA LEU A 51 26.27 28.85 17.50
C LEU A 51 25.76 28.60 18.94
N THR A 52 24.68 27.86 19.09
CA THR A 52 24.04 27.50 20.37
C THR A 52 24.27 26.05 20.74
N ALA A 53 24.30 25.13 19.74
CA ALA A 53 24.61 23.72 19.92
C ALA A 53 25.56 23.25 18.82
N ALA A 54 26.80 22.96 19.18
CA ALA A 54 27.84 22.59 18.23
C ALA A 54 27.60 21.22 17.57
N SER A 55 27.02 20.27 18.33
CA SER A 55 26.66 18.93 17.82
C SER A 55 25.63 19.01 16.68
N GLU A 56 24.55 19.74 16.91
CA GLU A 56 23.47 19.92 15.94
C GLU A 56 23.96 20.61 14.65
N TYR A 57 24.82 21.63 14.83
CA TYR A 57 25.46 22.29 13.66
C TYR A 57 26.37 21.34 12.88
N GLN A 58 27.16 20.49 13.56
CA GLN A 58 28.03 19.51 12.90
C GLN A 58 27.20 18.45 12.16
N GLU A 59 26.11 18.01 12.76
CA GLU A 59 25.18 17.06 12.14
C GLU A 59 24.54 17.65 10.89
N ALA A 60 24.06 18.88 10.96
CA ALA A 60 23.53 19.62 9.79
C ALA A 60 24.56 19.69 8.66
N MET A 61 25.81 20.01 8.97
CA MET A 61 26.89 20.07 7.98
C MET A 61 27.22 18.70 7.38
N GLY A 62 27.09 17.62 8.16
CA GLY A 62 27.23 16.24 7.69
C GLY A 62 26.13 15.90 6.66
N PHE A 63 24.88 16.17 6.98
CA PHE A 63 23.78 15.99 6.04
C PHE A 63 23.95 16.79 4.75
N LEU A 64 24.39 18.06 4.84
CA LEU A 64 24.65 18.87 3.64
C LEU A 64 25.78 18.30 2.79
N ALA A 65 26.81 17.71 3.40
CA ALA A 65 27.87 17.02 2.68
C ALA A 65 27.35 15.77 1.96
N ASP A 66 26.49 14.97 2.63
CA ASP A 66 25.83 13.80 2.02
C ASP A 66 24.93 14.21 0.85
N ALA A 67 24.15 15.29 0.99
CA ALA A 67 23.35 15.83 -0.09
C ALA A 67 24.23 16.23 -1.29
N ARG A 68 25.38 16.86 -1.04
CA ARG A 68 26.32 17.27 -2.10
C ARG A 68 26.93 16.07 -2.82
N ALA A 69 27.24 15.00 -2.11
CA ALA A 69 27.82 13.78 -2.68
C ALA A 69 26.89 13.07 -3.68
N ILE A 70 25.57 13.25 -3.56
CA ILE A 70 24.59 12.66 -4.50
C ILE A 70 24.08 13.66 -5.55
N ALA A 71 24.45 14.93 -5.46
CA ALA A 71 23.95 15.99 -6.34
C ALA A 71 24.24 15.76 -7.83
N ASP A 72 25.35 15.11 -8.14
CA ASP A 72 25.75 14.81 -9.52
C ASP A 72 24.88 13.72 -10.17
N ARG A 73 24.13 12.97 -9.36
CA ARG A 73 23.15 11.97 -9.86
C ARG A 73 21.81 12.58 -10.25
N LEU A 74 21.58 13.86 -9.96
CA LEU A 74 20.38 14.55 -10.42
C LEU A 74 20.41 14.68 -11.94
N THR A 75 19.31 14.34 -12.57
CA THR A 75 19.07 14.47 -14.01
C THR A 75 17.80 15.29 -14.26
N GLY A 76 17.60 15.75 -15.49
CA GLY A 76 16.41 16.51 -15.88
C GLY A 76 16.63 18.02 -15.94
N ALA A 77 15.64 18.74 -16.44
CA ALA A 77 15.70 20.15 -16.80
C ALA A 77 16.00 21.10 -15.61
N HIS A 78 15.73 20.69 -14.39
CA HIS A 78 15.90 21.50 -13.18
C HIS A 78 17.09 21.09 -12.32
N ALA A 79 17.86 20.09 -12.74
CA ALA A 79 18.99 19.55 -11.96
C ALA A 79 20.05 20.62 -11.64
N ASP A 80 20.40 21.47 -12.59
CA ASP A 80 21.41 22.54 -12.39
C ASP A 80 20.91 23.61 -11.41
N SER A 81 19.62 23.97 -11.49
CA SER A 81 18.99 24.92 -10.55
C SER A 81 18.99 24.34 -9.12
N ALA A 82 18.66 23.06 -8.97
CA ALA A 82 18.67 22.38 -7.67
C ALA A 82 20.09 22.30 -7.11
N ARG A 83 21.10 21.95 -7.93
CA ARG A 83 22.52 21.95 -7.52
C ARG A 83 22.99 23.32 -7.04
N GLY A 84 22.70 24.39 -7.80
CA GLY A 84 23.06 25.75 -7.40
C GLY A 84 22.38 26.24 -6.13
N LEU A 85 21.15 25.81 -5.89
CA LEU A 85 20.43 26.12 -4.64
C LEU A 85 20.99 25.32 -3.46
N LEU A 86 21.39 24.06 -3.66
CA LEU A 86 22.10 23.29 -2.64
C LEU A 86 23.43 23.94 -2.25
N ASP A 87 24.23 24.36 -3.24
CA ASP A 87 25.48 25.08 -2.98
C ASP A 87 25.23 26.38 -2.20
N SER A 88 24.13 27.08 -2.51
CA SER A 88 23.71 28.28 -1.77
C SER A 88 23.32 27.99 -0.31
N ILE A 89 22.64 26.85 -0.06
CA ILE A 89 22.31 26.38 1.30
C ILE A 89 23.59 26.07 2.07
N ILE A 90 24.53 25.34 1.45
CA ILE A 90 25.81 24.98 2.07
C ILE A 90 26.62 26.24 2.41
N ALA A 91 26.70 27.21 1.52
CA ALA A 91 27.39 28.47 1.76
C ALA A 91 26.72 29.24 2.92
N ALA A 92 25.40 29.36 2.91
CA ALA A 92 24.65 30.03 3.98
C ALA A 92 24.83 29.36 5.35
N ALA A 93 24.93 28.02 5.38
CA ALA A 93 25.18 27.27 6.60
C ALA A 93 26.61 27.50 7.13
N ARG A 94 27.62 27.50 6.25
CA ARG A 94 29.02 27.81 6.59
C ARG A 94 29.16 29.22 7.14
N ASP A 95 28.49 30.17 6.55
CA ASP A 95 28.49 31.57 6.97
C ASP A 95 27.63 31.82 8.22
N ARG A 96 27.03 30.77 8.76
CA ARG A 96 26.11 30.83 9.92
C ARG A 96 25.02 31.88 9.77
N ARG A 97 24.39 31.92 8.59
CA ARG A 97 23.22 32.76 8.36
C ARG A 97 22.06 32.33 9.28
N ALA A 98 21.18 33.28 9.60
CA ALA A 98 20.01 32.98 10.39
C ALA A 98 19.21 31.77 9.83
N PRO A 99 18.66 30.88 10.66
CA PRO A 99 17.91 29.69 10.22
C PRO A 99 16.79 30.00 9.24
N ALA A 100 16.13 31.14 9.40
CA ALA A 100 15.08 31.60 8.47
C ALA A 100 15.59 31.78 7.02
N ALA A 101 16.86 32.17 6.84
CA ALA A 101 17.47 32.30 5.52
C ALA A 101 17.70 30.94 4.86
N LEU A 102 18.16 29.93 5.63
CA LEU A 102 18.31 28.57 5.13
C LEU A 102 16.96 27.95 4.79
N ALA A 103 15.94 28.15 5.64
CA ALA A 103 14.57 27.69 5.37
C ALA A 103 13.99 28.32 4.10
N ALA A 104 14.32 29.57 3.79
CA ALA A 104 13.89 30.20 2.54
C ALA A 104 14.59 29.58 1.31
N LEU A 105 15.88 29.27 1.40
CA LEU A 105 16.63 28.59 0.35
C LEU A 105 16.12 27.15 0.17
N GLN A 106 15.84 26.43 1.25
CA GLN A 106 15.27 25.09 1.21
C GLN A 106 13.91 25.05 0.49
N ARG A 107 13.02 26.03 0.73
CA ARG A 107 11.74 26.10 -0.01
C ARG A 107 11.96 26.27 -1.51
N ARG A 108 12.91 27.11 -1.91
CA ARG A 108 13.29 27.28 -3.34
C ARG A 108 13.90 26.01 -3.92
N PHE A 109 14.73 25.32 -3.15
CA PHE A 109 15.30 24.04 -3.52
C PHE A 109 14.22 22.96 -3.71
N ALA A 110 13.28 22.84 -2.78
CA ALA A 110 12.15 21.92 -2.91
C ALA A 110 11.29 22.23 -4.15
N ALA A 111 11.03 23.52 -4.42
CA ALA A 111 10.32 23.96 -5.62
C ALA A 111 11.08 23.61 -6.91
N ALA A 112 12.41 23.70 -6.92
CA ALA A 112 13.25 23.31 -8.07
C ALA A 112 13.24 21.81 -8.31
N LEU A 113 13.09 20.97 -7.28
CA LEU A 113 12.95 19.52 -7.44
C LEU A 113 11.54 19.11 -7.89
N GLY A 114 10.54 19.99 -7.73
CA GLY A 114 9.15 19.71 -8.10
C GLY A 114 8.57 18.49 -7.39
N SER A 115 7.70 17.75 -8.09
CA SER A 115 7.05 16.54 -7.55
C SER A 115 8.02 15.41 -7.19
N GLU A 116 9.18 15.35 -7.83
CA GLU A 116 10.20 14.32 -7.53
C GLU A 116 10.80 14.47 -6.13
N GLY A 117 10.88 15.72 -5.61
CA GLY A 117 11.34 16.02 -4.25
C GLY A 117 10.23 16.12 -3.22
N ALA A 118 8.97 15.91 -3.59
CA ALA A 118 7.84 16.00 -2.68
C ALA A 118 7.89 14.93 -1.58
N LEU A 119 7.32 15.26 -0.39
CA LEU A 119 7.16 14.32 0.68
C LEU A 119 6.22 13.18 0.24
N GLU A 120 6.68 11.95 0.41
CA GLU A 120 5.84 10.78 0.14
C GLU A 120 4.77 10.67 1.22
N MET A 121 3.54 10.97 0.88
CA MET A 121 2.39 10.80 1.79
C MET A 121 1.96 9.32 1.86
N PRO A 122 1.31 8.89 2.94
CA PRO A 122 0.77 7.53 3.02
C PRO A 122 -0.31 7.35 1.95
N THR A 123 -0.33 6.19 1.31
CA THR A 123 -1.29 5.82 0.26
C THR A 123 -2.51 5.06 0.80
N ALA A 124 -2.46 4.68 2.08
CA ALA A 124 -3.52 4.02 2.81
C ALA A 124 -3.58 4.58 4.24
N SER A 125 -4.63 4.23 4.99
CA SER A 125 -4.75 4.57 6.41
C SER A 125 -3.55 4.07 7.21
N ILE A 126 -3.18 4.84 8.25
CA ILE A 126 -2.09 4.47 9.16
C ILE A 126 -2.50 3.25 9.98
N ASP A 127 -1.66 2.23 9.93
CA ASP A 127 -1.79 1.01 10.72
C ASP A 127 -0.76 1.00 11.87
N LEU A 128 -1.24 1.32 13.08
CA LEU A 128 -0.39 1.34 14.27
C LEU A 128 0.09 -0.05 14.69
N ALA A 129 -0.67 -1.12 14.41
CA ALA A 129 -0.25 -2.48 14.76
C ALA A 129 0.89 -2.93 13.84
N ALA A 130 0.79 -2.66 12.54
CA ALA A 130 1.89 -2.88 11.59
C ALA A 130 3.10 -2.01 11.94
N GLY A 131 2.87 -0.74 12.33
CA GLY A 131 3.92 0.17 12.80
C GLY A 131 4.65 -0.37 14.02
N LYS A 132 3.91 -0.86 15.02
CA LYS A 132 4.46 -1.52 16.22
C LYS A 132 5.32 -2.72 15.85
N ALA A 133 4.81 -3.62 15.00
CA ALA A 133 5.53 -4.82 14.59
C ALA A 133 6.85 -4.49 13.86
N ILE A 134 6.87 -3.42 13.04
CA ILE A 134 8.09 -2.93 12.41
C ILE A 134 9.04 -2.35 13.45
N TYR A 135 8.53 -1.51 14.36
CA TYR A 135 9.32 -0.88 15.42
C TYR A 135 10.03 -1.91 16.28
N GLU A 136 9.31 -2.91 16.80
CA GLU A 136 9.84 -3.97 17.67
C GLU A 136 10.95 -4.76 16.97
N ARG A 137 10.78 -5.05 15.69
CA ARG A 137 11.76 -5.84 14.91
C ARG A 137 12.99 -5.03 14.48
N THR A 138 12.83 -3.73 14.21
CA THR A 138 13.82 -2.94 13.47
C THR A 138 14.42 -1.81 14.31
N CYS A 139 13.66 -1.20 15.22
CA CYS A 139 14.05 0.03 15.92
C CYS A 139 14.33 -0.20 17.42
N ALA A 140 13.55 -1.09 18.06
CA ALA A 140 13.60 -1.28 19.52
C ALA A 140 14.95 -1.79 20.04
N ALA A 141 15.75 -2.47 19.22
CA ALA A 141 17.08 -2.93 19.58
C ALA A 141 18.01 -1.78 20.03
N CYS A 142 17.83 -0.60 19.44
CA CYS A 142 18.58 0.61 19.79
C CYS A 142 17.73 1.58 20.62
N HIS A 143 16.50 1.89 20.17
CA HIS A 143 15.66 2.90 20.83
C HIS A 143 14.89 2.40 22.06
N GLY A 144 14.89 1.09 22.34
CA GLY A 144 14.12 0.50 23.43
C GLY A 144 12.64 0.31 23.09
N PRO A 145 11.89 -0.50 23.87
CA PRO A 145 10.48 -0.82 23.57
C PRO A 145 9.55 0.39 23.70
N SER A 146 9.91 1.37 24.52
CA SER A 146 9.18 2.61 24.76
C SER A 146 9.81 3.84 24.10
N GLY A 147 10.87 3.65 23.32
CA GLY A 147 11.55 4.73 22.61
C GLY A 147 12.44 5.63 23.50
N HIS A 148 12.88 5.16 24.66
CA HIS A 148 13.70 5.96 25.59
C HIS A 148 15.21 5.92 25.30
N GLY A 149 15.65 5.28 24.20
CA GLY A 149 17.06 5.14 23.85
C GLY A 149 17.80 4.14 24.74
N ASP A 150 17.07 3.22 25.37
CA ASP A 150 17.51 2.22 26.35
C ASP A 150 17.48 0.78 25.79
N GLY A 151 17.47 0.63 24.49
CA GLY A 151 17.52 -0.69 23.85
C GLY A 151 18.79 -1.46 24.18
N PRO A 152 18.78 -2.80 24.05
CA PRO A 152 19.92 -3.65 24.41
C PRO A 152 21.23 -3.28 23.70
N GLN A 153 21.17 -2.64 22.55
CA GLN A 153 22.35 -2.18 21.81
C GLN A 153 22.76 -0.74 22.15
N ALA A 154 21.92 0.04 22.86
CA ALA A 154 22.12 1.46 23.07
C ALA A 154 23.45 1.80 23.79
N ALA A 155 23.86 0.95 24.73
CA ALA A 155 25.08 1.18 25.50
C ALA A 155 26.38 1.09 24.69
N MET A 156 26.33 0.41 23.54
CA MET A 156 27.47 0.20 22.64
C MET A 156 27.56 1.26 21.53
N LEU A 157 26.55 2.14 21.44
CA LEU A 157 26.45 3.13 20.36
C LEU A 157 26.96 4.51 20.80
N ASN A 158 27.64 5.19 19.88
CA ASN A 158 28.10 6.56 20.05
C ASN A 158 27.79 7.37 18.78
N PRO A 159 26.95 8.40 18.85
CA PRO A 159 26.14 8.82 20.01
C PRO A 159 25.11 7.78 20.42
N ARG A 160 24.61 7.87 21.66
CA ARG A 160 23.48 7.05 22.11
C ARG A 160 22.22 7.37 21.33
N PRO A 161 21.32 6.40 21.12
CA PRO A 161 20.06 6.64 20.44
C PRO A 161 19.23 7.72 21.15
N ALA A 162 18.69 8.65 20.39
CA ALA A 162 17.79 9.66 20.90
C ALA A 162 16.54 9.04 21.55
N PRO A 163 16.03 9.58 22.68
CA PRO A 163 14.82 9.10 23.34
C PRO A 163 13.56 9.59 22.59
N ILE A 164 13.28 9.01 21.44
CA ILE A 164 12.20 9.40 20.52
C ILE A 164 10.78 9.18 21.07
N GLY A 165 10.64 8.43 22.16
CA GLY A 165 9.40 8.28 22.92
C GLY A 165 9.21 9.32 24.03
N ASP A 166 10.24 10.13 24.36
CA ASP A 166 10.11 11.19 25.37
C ASP A 166 9.48 12.45 24.76
N PRO A 167 8.26 12.84 25.18
CA PRO A 167 7.59 14.01 24.65
C PRO A 167 8.38 15.32 24.83
N LYS A 168 9.25 15.42 25.85
CA LYS A 168 10.06 16.62 26.08
C LYS A 168 11.17 16.79 25.03
N VAL A 169 11.70 15.67 24.53
CA VAL A 169 12.80 15.68 23.55
C VAL A 169 12.27 15.92 22.15
N VAL A 170 11.10 15.35 21.82
CA VAL A 170 10.57 15.37 20.45
C VAL A 170 9.40 16.32 20.24
N ALA A 171 9.05 17.15 21.24
CA ALA A 171 7.94 18.10 21.14
C ALA A 171 8.11 19.13 20.01
N SER A 172 9.35 19.47 19.67
CA SER A 172 9.71 20.39 18.58
C SER A 172 9.91 19.69 17.21
N VAL A 173 9.83 18.35 17.15
CA VAL A 173 10.07 17.59 15.93
C VAL A 173 8.73 17.23 15.26
N THR A 174 8.59 17.58 13.97
CA THR A 174 7.39 17.22 13.21
C THR A 174 7.39 15.74 12.79
N PRO A 175 6.22 15.11 12.60
CA PRO A 175 6.15 13.78 11.99
C PRO A 175 6.83 13.70 10.61
N GLU A 176 6.79 14.78 9.82
CA GLU A 176 7.51 14.88 8.55
C GLU A 176 9.02 14.68 8.72
N ILE A 177 9.63 15.39 9.67
CA ILE A 177 11.07 15.26 9.93
C ILE A 177 11.41 13.86 10.45
N MET A 178 10.57 13.28 11.29
CA MET A 178 10.77 11.88 11.74
C MET A 178 10.72 10.89 10.57
N PHE A 179 9.79 11.09 9.62
CA PHE A 179 9.72 10.27 8.41
C PHE A 179 10.98 10.42 7.54
N ARG A 180 11.48 11.65 7.39
CA ARG A 180 12.69 11.94 6.62
C ARG A 180 13.92 11.32 7.29
N ILE A 181 14.07 11.44 8.61
CA ILE A 181 15.13 10.78 9.38
C ILE A 181 15.04 9.26 9.23
N ALA A 182 13.85 8.67 9.40
CA ALA A 182 13.67 7.24 9.17
C ALA A 182 14.00 6.82 7.73
N SER A 183 13.84 7.72 6.75
CA SER A 183 14.14 7.44 5.35
C SER A 183 15.65 7.45 5.05
N VAL A 184 16.38 8.46 5.53
CA VAL A 184 17.79 8.68 5.16
C VAL A 184 18.78 8.31 6.25
N GLY A 185 18.34 8.12 7.50
CA GLY A 185 19.19 7.90 8.66
C GLY A 185 19.74 9.20 9.22
N VAL A 186 20.77 9.09 10.07
CA VAL A 186 21.48 10.22 10.67
C VAL A 186 22.96 10.09 10.33
N SER A 187 23.51 11.12 9.68
CA SER A 187 24.90 11.12 9.19
C SER A 187 25.90 10.90 10.32
N ASN A 188 26.92 10.09 10.05
CA ASN A 188 28.00 9.74 11.02
C ASN A 188 27.52 9.05 12.30
N THR A 189 26.34 8.44 12.30
CA THR A 189 25.80 7.64 13.42
C THR A 189 25.42 6.24 12.96
N PRO A 190 25.21 5.30 13.90
CA PRO A 190 24.66 3.97 13.59
C PRO A 190 23.20 3.98 13.09
N MET A 191 22.48 5.10 13.14
CA MET A 191 21.12 5.22 12.64
C MET A 191 21.10 5.23 11.10
N VAL A 192 20.84 4.06 10.52
CA VAL A 192 20.77 3.89 9.05
C VAL A 192 19.41 4.34 8.50
N GLY A 193 19.37 4.69 7.22
CA GLY A 193 18.14 5.01 6.51
C GLY A 193 17.39 3.76 6.02
N PHE A 194 16.07 3.77 6.12
CA PHE A 194 15.20 2.64 5.80
C PHE A 194 14.44 2.81 4.46
N ALA A 195 14.72 3.85 3.65
CA ALA A 195 14.05 4.01 2.35
C ALA A 195 14.31 2.85 1.37
N GLY A 196 15.44 2.14 1.51
CA GLY A 196 15.76 0.96 0.72
C GLY A 196 15.16 -0.37 1.22
N THR A 197 14.53 -0.40 2.40
CA THR A 197 14.03 -1.62 3.04
C THR A 197 12.57 -1.54 3.47
N LEU A 198 12.04 -0.34 3.68
CA LEU A 198 10.66 -0.09 4.06
C LEU A 198 9.98 0.79 3.01
N THR A 199 8.77 0.42 2.62
CA THR A 199 7.93 1.26 1.75
C THR A 199 7.56 2.58 2.44
N PRO A 200 7.14 3.64 1.71
CA PRO A 200 6.65 4.87 2.33
C PRO A 200 5.53 4.64 3.35
N GLN A 201 4.56 3.77 3.04
CA GLN A 201 3.48 3.42 3.95
C GLN A 201 4.00 2.77 5.23
N GLN A 202 4.96 1.84 5.14
CA GLN A 202 5.57 1.20 6.30
C GLN A 202 6.35 2.20 7.17
N ARG A 203 7.07 3.14 6.54
CA ARG A 203 7.76 4.22 7.26
C ARG A 203 6.78 5.13 7.99
N TRP A 204 5.65 5.48 7.38
CA TRP A 204 4.60 6.26 8.04
C TRP A 204 3.92 5.50 9.18
N ASN A 205 3.67 4.21 9.01
CA ASN A 205 3.11 3.37 10.08
C ASN A 205 4.03 3.35 11.31
N VAL A 206 5.34 3.15 11.11
CA VAL A 206 6.29 3.14 12.23
C VAL A 206 6.48 4.53 12.85
N VAL A 207 6.53 5.60 12.08
CA VAL A 207 6.60 6.98 12.60
C VAL A 207 5.37 7.32 13.43
N SER A 208 4.19 6.98 12.95
CA SER A 208 2.95 7.20 13.69
C SER A 208 2.89 6.38 14.98
N TYR A 209 3.41 5.13 14.96
CA TYR A 209 3.58 4.35 16.18
C TYR A 209 4.53 5.03 17.18
N VAL A 210 5.68 5.54 16.73
CA VAL A 210 6.62 6.29 17.58
C VAL A 210 5.94 7.55 18.16
N VAL A 211 5.17 8.27 17.37
CA VAL A 211 4.37 9.41 17.88
C VAL A 211 3.40 8.97 18.98
N SER A 212 2.80 7.78 18.84
CA SER A 212 1.88 7.25 19.86
C SER A 212 2.56 6.85 21.17
N LEU A 213 3.87 6.57 21.18
CA LEU A 213 4.62 6.24 22.40
C LEU A 213 4.73 7.41 23.39
N ARG A 214 4.49 8.64 22.93
CA ARG A 214 4.63 9.89 23.71
C ARG A 214 3.53 10.09 24.74
N ALA A 215 2.45 9.32 24.70
CA ALA A 215 1.31 9.48 25.58
C ALA A 215 0.72 8.14 25.99
N THR A 216 0.19 8.07 27.21
CA THR A 216 -0.53 6.91 27.72
C THR A 216 -1.98 6.92 27.22
N ALA A 217 -2.63 5.76 27.22
CA ALA A 217 -4.05 5.64 26.88
C ALA A 217 -4.93 6.52 27.80
N ALA A 218 -4.57 6.67 29.07
CA ALA A 218 -5.28 7.52 30.03
C ALA A 218 -5.18 9.00 29.62
N GLN A 219 -4.00 9.47 29.19
CA GLN A 219 -3.82 10.84 28.70
C GLN A 219 -4.63 11.10 27.41
N VAL A 220 -4.68 10.13 26.51
CA VAL A 220 -5.50 10.24 25.29
C VAL A 220 -6.98 10.33 25.64
N ALA A 221 -7.48 9.52 26.57
CA ALA A 221 -8.88 9.55 27.03
C ALA A 221 -9.24 10.86 27.75
N ASP A 222 -8.35 11.39 28.59
CA ASP A 222 -8.51 12.70 29.22
C ASP A 222 -8.56 13.82 28.13
N GLY A 223 -7.64 13.77 27.19
CA GLY A 223 -7.60 14.71 26.06
C GLY A 223 -8.85 14.66 25.18
N GLU A 224 -9.45 13.48 25.00
CA GLU A 224 -10.72 13.30 24.30
C GLU A 224 -11.85 14.06 25.00
N GLY A 225 -12.00 13.88 26.30
CA GLY A 225 -12.99 14.61 27.11
C GLY A 225 -12.81 16.13 27.00
N LEU A 226 -11.57 16.60 27.10
CA LEU A 226 -11.23 18.01 26.96
C LEU A 226 -11.51 18.56 25.56
N TYR A 227 -11.23 17.77 24.52
CA TYR A 227 -11.51 18.17 23.12
C TYR A 227 -12.99 18.38 22.88
N PHE A 228 -13.83 17.45 23.31
CA PHE A 228 -15.28 17.56 23.16
C PHE A 228 -15.86 18.72 23.98
N ALA A 229 -15.29 19.00 25.14
CA ALA A 229 -15.73 20.11 25.99
C ALA A 229 -15.35 21.51 25.43
N HIS A 230 -14.17 21.64 24.78
CA HIS A 230 -13.61 22.96 24.47
C HIS A 230 -13.41 23.23 22.96
N CYS A 231 -13.26 22.20 22.12
CA CYS A 231 -12.77 22.35 20.74
C CYS A 231 -13.78 21.90 19.69
N ALA A 232 -14.54 20.81 19.94
CA ALA A 232 -15.41 20.18 18.97
C ALA A 232 -16.52 21.08 18.44
N GLN A 233 -16.96 22.08 19.21
CA GLN A 233 -18.00 23.02 18.81
C GLN A 233 -17.60 23.84 17.56
N CYS A 234 -16.30 24.09 17.38
CA CYS A 234 -15.77 24.78 16.20
C CYS A 234 -15.06 23.80 15.25
N HIS A 235 -14.22 22.90 15.79
CA HIS A 235 -13.40 22.01 14.98
C HIS A 235 -14.11 20.74 14.51
N GLY A 236 -15.32 20.45 15.01
CA GLY A 236 -16.04 19.20 14.71
C GLY A 236 -15.54 18.01 15.51
N ALA A 237 -16.33 16.93 15.57
CA ALA A 237 -16.00 15.73 16.32
C ALA A 237 -14.74 15.01 15.81
N THR A 238 -14.49 15.11 14.51
CA THR A 238 -13.36 14.51 13.81
C THR A 238 -12.21 15.48 13.55
N GLY A 239 -12.35 16.74 13.96
CA GLY A 239 -11.38 17.78 13.63
C GLY A 239 -11.47 18.28 12.18
N GLY A 240 -12.60 18.06 11.49
CA GLY A 240 -12.86 18.48 10.12
C GLY A 240 -13.10 19.97 9.92
N GLY A 241 -13.16 20.76 11.00
CA GLY A 241 -13.48 22.19 10.95
C GLY A 241 -14.97 22.45 10.67
N ASP A 242 -15.82 21.47 10.91
CA ASP A 242 -17.25 21.40 10.60
C ASP A 242 -18.14 21.44 11.85
N GLY A 243 -17.61 21.89 12.98
CA GLY A 243 -18.37 22.00 14.22
C GLY A 243 -19.58 22.94 14.09
N PRO A 244 -20.60 22.80 14.96
CA PRO A 244 -21.84 23.56 14.86
C PRO A 244 -21.64 25.08 14.81
N TYR A 245 -20.57 25.60 15.43
CA TYR A 245 -20.27 27.04 15.40
C TYR A 245 -19.39 27.47 14.22
N ALA A 246 -18.82 26.52 13.46
CA ALA A 246 -17.91 26.85 12.35
C ALA A 246 -18.54 27.79 11.31
N ARG A 247 -19.84 27.60 11.01
CA ARG A 247 -20.60 28.44 10.04
C ARG A 247 -20.71 29.90 10.43
N ASN A 248 -20.58 30.22 11.71
CA ASN A 248 -20.71 31.60 12.24
C ASN A 248 -19.36 32.31 12.32
N LEU A 249 -18.28 31.67 11.93
CA LEU A 249 -16.93 32.23 12.02
C LEU A 249 -16.56 32.92 10.71
N SER A 250 -15.91 34.09 10.83
CA SER A 250 -15.39 34.84 9.68
C SER A 250 -14.30 34.10 8.90
N LYS A 251 -13.61 33.18 9.56
CA LYS A 251 -12.62 32.26 8.99
C LYS A 251 -12.86 30.87 9.55
N LEU A 252 -13.06 29.94 8.65
CA LEU A 252 -13.31 28.53 9.02
C LEU A 252 -12.12 27.92 9.75
N PRO A 253 -12.35 27.05 10.75
CA PRO A 253 -11.30 26.27 11.37
C PRO A 253 -10.63 25.35 10.33
N PRO A 254 -9.31 25.15 10.41
CA PRO A 254 -8.64 24.17 9.56
C PRO A 254 -9.05 22.74 9.94
N GLU A 255 -8.87 21.81 9.00
CA GLU A 255 -9.11 20.38 9.19
C GLU A 255 -7.99 19.73 10.01
N ILE A 256 -7.96 20.05 11.30
CA ILE A 256 -6.92 19.59 12.24
C ILE A 256 -6.88 18.06 12.43
N GLY A 257 -7.95 17.37 12.04
CA GLY A 257 -8.08 15.92 12.11
C GLY A 257 -7.48 15.18 10.92
N THR A 258 -6.92 15.88 9.92
CA THR A 258 -6.30 15.23 8.76
C THR A 258 -4.80 14.98 8.98
N PHE A 259 -4.29 13.88 8.42
CA PHE A 259 -2.87 13.56 8.47
C PHE A 259 -2.03 14.63 7.76
N ALA A 260 -2.49 15.10 6.60
CA ALA A 260 -1.80 16.12 5.81
C ALA A 260 -1.64 17.45 6.56
N TRP A 261 -2.63 17.84 7.38
CA TRP A 261 -2.54 19.05 8.20
C TRP A 261 -1.56 18.86 9.36
N GLN A 262 -1.54 17.67 9.99
CA GLN A 262 -0.74 17.42 11.19
C GLN A 262 0.74 17.11 10.92
N VAL A 263 1.05 16.57 9.74
CA VAL A 263 2.38 16.04 9.42
C VAL A 263 3.50 17.07 9.56
N SER A 264 3.21 18.34 9.28
CA SER A 264 4.15 19.46 9.34
C SER A 264 4.07 20.29 10.63
N ARG A 265 3.40 19.80 11.67
CA ARG A 265 3.21 20.53 12.93
C ARG A 265 3.84 19.80 14.11
N THR A 266 4.52 20.58 14.94
CA THR A 266 5.14 20.07 16.19
C THR A 266 4.12 20.01 17.32
N ASP A 267 4.37 19.16 18.31
CA ASP A 267 3.54 19.11 19.53
C ASP A 267 3.55 20.46 20.26
N ASP A 268 4.70 21.15 20.28
CA ASP A 268 4.83 22.50 20.83
C ASP A 268 3.94 23.52 20.11
N SER A 269 3.86 23.44 18.79
CA SER A 269 3.00 24.35 18.02
C SER A 269 1.52 24.10 18.28
N LEU A 270 1.12 22.83 18.44
CA LEU A 270 -0.24 22.46 18.83
C LEU A 270 -0.55 22.92 20.26
N ALA A 271 0.36 22.66 21.20
CA ALA A 271 0.22 23.10 22.60
C ALA A 271 0.12 24.62 22.73
N ARG A 272 0.91 25.36 21.95
CA ARG A 272 0.85 26.83 21.91
C ARG A 272 -0.49 27.30 21.38
N ALA A 273 -0.98 26.73 20.26
CA ALA A 273 -2.29 27.07 19.71
C ALA A 273 -3.43 26.84 20.72
N VAL A 274 -3.35 25.77 21.51
CA VAL A 274 -4.31 25.50 22.59
C VAL A 274 -4.22 26.53 23.71
N ARG A 275 -2.99 26.88 24.17
CA ARG A 275 -2.81 27.82 25.29
C ARG A 275 -3.12 29.27 24.93
N GLU A 276 -2.67 29.70 23.78
CA GLU A 276 -2.64 31.11 23.39
C GLU A 276 -3.73 31.47 22.40
N GLY A 277 -4.41 30.47 21.83
CA GLY A 277 -5.27 30.68 20.68
C GLY A 277 -4.46 30.96 19.42
N VAL A 278 -5.12 31.41 18.37
CA VAL A 278 -4.48 31.77 17.09
C VAL A 278 -4.79 33.22 16.75
N PRO A 279 -3.80 34.15 16.88
CA PRO A 279 -4.01 35.56 16.62
C PRO A 279 -4.60 35.83 15.22
N GLY A 280 -5.55 36.75 15.14
CA GLY A 280 -6.24 37.12 13.89
C GLY A 280 -7.28 36.08 13.42
N THR A 281 -7.65 35.14 14.28
CA THR A 281 -8.74 34.19 14.05
C THR A 281 -9.73 34.20 15.23
N ALA A 282 -10.85 33.49 15.08
CA ALA A 282 -11.82 33.32 16.15
C ALA A 282 -11.43 32.25 17.19
N MET A 283 -10.25 31.63 17.08
CA MET A 283 -9.76 30.62 18.04
C MET A 283 -9.21 31.30 19.29
N PRO A 284 -9.93 31.28 20.43
CA PRO A 284 -9.47 31.90 21.69
C PRO A 284 -8.46 30.96 22.39
N PRO A 285 -7.73 31.47 23.37
CA PRO A 285 -7.01 30.63 24.33
C PRO A 285 -7.97 29.68 25.04
N ALA A 286 -7.58 28.41 25.21
CA ALA A 286 -8.31 27.46 26.05
C ALA A 286 -8.00 27.77 27.53
N GLY A 287 -8.69 28.77 28.08
CA GLY A 287 -8.50 29.23 29.45
C GLY A 287 -8.77 28.11 30.48
N GLY A 288 -7.98 28.12 31.55
CA GLY A 288 -8.17 27.18 32.68
C GLY A 288 -7.54 25.80 32.51
N LEU A 289 -6.93 25.48 31.36
CA LEU A 289 -6.21 24.22 31.17
C LEU A 289 -4.78 24.31 31.71
N GLY A 290 -4.43 23.42 32.64
CA GLY A 290 -3.05 23.25 33.10
C GLY A 290 -2.17 22.52 32.10
N ASP A 291 -0.85 22.54 32.30
CA ASP A 291 0.11 21.92 31.38
C ASP A 291 -0.11 20.42 31.14
N ALA A 292 -0.58 19.69 32.15
CA ALA A 292 -0.92 18.27 32.00
C ALA A 292 -2.11 18.08 31.03
N GLN A 293 -3.15 18.91 31.17
CA GLN A 293 -4.34 18.87 30.34
C GLN A 293 -4.06 19.28 28.89
N VAL A 294 -3.17 20.28 28.69
CA VAL A 294 -2.72 20.65 27.34
C VAL A 294 -1.94 19.51 26.69
N ARG A 295 -1.10 18.80 27.42
CA ARG A 295 -0.42 17.61 26.90
C ARG A 295 -1.41 16.49 26.54
N SER A 296 -2.41 16.25 27.41
CA SER A 296 -3.49 15.29 27.11
C SER A 296 -4.27 15.70 25.85
N MET A 297 -4.56 16.98 25.69
CA MET A 297 -5.20 17.52 24.48
C MET A 297 -4.36 17.25 23.22
N VAL A 298 -3.06 17.56 23.24
CA VAL A 298 -2.15 17.30 22.11
C VAL A 298 -2.07 15.81 21.80
N ALA A 299 -2.00 14.96 22.85
CA ALA A 299 -2.01 13.51 22.69
C ALA A 299 -3.27 13.02 21.95
N TYR A 300 -4.45 13.53 22.34
CA TYR A 300 -5.69 13.22 21.65
C TYR A 300 -5.71 13.73 20.19
N LEU A 301 -5.31 15.00 19.97
CA LEU A 301 -5.24 15.57 18.62
C LEU A 301 -4.40 14.69 17.68
N ARG A 302 -3.30 14.13 18.17
CA ARG A 302 -2.45 13.20 17.38
C ARG A 302 -3.15 11.88 17.02
N THR A 303 -4.22 11.50 17.72
CA THR A 303 -5.01 10.31 17.36
C THR A 303 -6.08 10.59 16.32
N LEU A 304 -6.49 11.83 16.10
CA LEU A 304 -7.57 12.17 15.18
C LEU A 304 -7.37 11.63 13.76
N PRO A 305 -6.20 11.78 13.11
CA PRO A 305 -6.00 11.23 11.76
C PRO A 305 -6.18 9.72 11.70
N MET A 306 -5.81 9.02 12.76
CA MET A 306 -5.93 7.56 12.85
C MET A 306 -7.35 7.12 13.22
N LYS A 307 -8.02 7.86 14.12
CA LYS A 307 -9.44 7.63 14.46
C LYS A 307 -10.34 7.90 13.25
N ASN A 308 -10.06 8.96 12.49
CA ASN A 308 -10.80 9.29 11.28
C ASN A 308 -10.55 8.24 10.18
N ALA A 309 -9.32 7.81 10.01
CA ALA A 309 -8.99 6.66 9.16
C ALA A 309 -9.63 5.36 9.68
N SER A 310 -9.71 5.16 11.01
CA SER A 310 -10.40 4.01 11.62
C SER A 310 -11.92 4.17 11.64
N ALA A 311 -12.46 5.39 11.69
CA ALA A 311 -13.90 5.62 11.52
C ALA A 311 -14.32 5.41 10.05
N THR A 312 -13.46 5.72 9.09
CA THR A 312 -13.55 5.24 7.71
C THR A 312 -13.27 3.73 7.59
N VAL A 313 -12.56 3.10 8.56
CA VAL A 313 -12.18 1.68 8.61
C VAL A 313 -12.96 0.89 9.68
N ALA A 314 -13.63 1.53 10.66
CA ALA A 314 -14.57 0.87 11.61
C ALA A 314 -15.98 0.70 11.03
N ALA A 315 -16.31 1.37 9.94
CA ALA A 315 -16.77 0.64 8.77
C ALA A 315 -15.56 -0.21 8.32
N ALA A 316 -15.33 -1.41 8.90
CA ALA A 316 -14.47 -2.42 8.27
C ALA A 316 -14.70 -2.30 6.78
N PRO A 317 -13.71 -2.28 5.89
CA PRO A 317 -14.06 -2.47 4.52
C PRO A 317 -14.78 -3.82 4.53
N ASP A 318 -16.08 -3.76 4.51
CA ASP A 318 -16.85 -4.69 3.77
C ASP A 318 -16.20 -4.52 2.40
N THR A 319 -15.18 -5.33 2.13
CA THR A 319 -14.40 -5.29 0.89
C THR A 319 -15.28 -5.69 -0.29
N GLY A 320 -16.58 -5.82 -0.01
CA GLY A 320 -17.65 -6.04 -0.95
C GLY A 320 -18.24 -4.73 -1.49
N ALA A 321 -19.05 -4.87 -2.51
CA ALA A 321 -19.78 -3.80 -3.18
C ALA A 321 -20.60 -2.91 -2.22
N ALA A 322 -21.16 -3.48 -1.15
CA ALA A 322 -21.92 -2.73 -0.13
C ALA A 322 -21.03 -1.78 0.68
N GLY A 323 -19.77 -2.15 0.94
CA GLY A 323 -18.81 -1.29 1.61
C GLY A 323 -18.37 -0.12 0.73
N ALA A 324 -18.10 -0.37 -0.54
CA ALA A 324 -17.80 0.67 -1.52
C ALA A 324 -18.97 1.65 -1.66
N ALA A 325 -20.21 1.18 -1.72
CA ALA A 325 -21.39 2.03 -1.77
C ALA A 325 -21.55 2.93 -0.54
N ARG A 326 -21.32 2.39 0.68
CA ARG A 326 -21.34 3.22 1.91
C ARG A 326 -20.24 4.29 1.91
N ASN A 327 -19.07 3.96 1.40
CA ASN A 327 -17.97 4.92 1.28
C ASN A 327 -18.32 6.05 0.29
N VAL A 328 -18.95 5.72 -0.83
CA VAL A 328 -19.49 6.70 -1.79
C VAL A 328 -20.46 7.65 -1.07
N THR A 329 -21.46 7.13 -0.36
CA THR A 329 -22.44 7.94 0.39
C THR A 329 -21.75 8.89 1.39
N ALA A 330 -20.80 8.37 2.18
CA ALA A 330 -20.08 9.18 3.17
C ALA A 330 -19.26 10.31 2.52
N LEU A 331 -18.63 10.05 1.38
CA LEU A 331 -17.85 11.07 0.65
C LEU A 331 -18.75 12.12 -0.02
N LEU A 332 -19.92 11.72 -0.53
CA LEU A 332 -20.93 12.66 -1.06
C LEU A 332 -21.46 13.59 0.04
N GLU A 333 -21.75 13.04 1.24
CA GLU A 333 -22.17 13.83 2.40
C GLU A 333 -21.07 14.83 2.82
N GLN A 334 -19.82 14.40 2.88
CA GLN A 334 -18.68 15.25 3.20
C GLN A 334 -18.47 16.36 2.15
N ALA A 335 -18.61 16.03 0.87
CA ALA A 335 -18.53 17.00 -0.21
C ALA A 335 -19.63 18.08 -0.09
N LEU A 336 -20.87 17.64 0.16
CA LEU A 336 -22.01 18.53 0.35
C LEU A 336 -21.82 19.43 1.58
N ALA A 337 -21.37 18.86 2.71
CA ALA A 337 -21.06 19.63 3.93
C ALA A 337 -19.96 20.68 3.66
N SER A 338 -18.92 20.34 2.89
CA SER A 338 -17.88 21.29 2.49
C SER A 338 -18.43 22.42 1.61
N ALA A 339 -19.33 22.12 0.66
CA ALA A 339 -20.00 23.12 -0.16
C ALA A 339 -20.89 24.05 0.70
N GLN A 340 -21.68 23.50 1.63
CA GLN A 340 -22.51 24.27 2.58
C GLN A 340 -21.67 25.18 3.49
N LEU A 341 -20.40 24.85 3.72
CA LEU A 341 -19.45 25.67 4.48
C LEU A 341 -18.71 26.71 3.61
N GLY A 342 -19.09 26.87 2.33
CA GLY A 342 -18.43 27.80 1.41
C GLY A 342 -17.00 27.38 1.02
N ARG A 343 -16.72 26.05 0.93
CA ARG A 343 -15.41 25.47 0.53
C ARG A 343 -15.53 24.74 -0.82
N PRO A 344 -15.72 25.45 -1.95
CA PRO A 344 -16.01 24.81 -3.23
C PRO A 344 -14.85 23.94 -3.75
N THR A 345 -13.60 24.27 -3.45
CA THR A 345 -12.43 23.48 -3.82
C THR A 345 -12.43 22.15 -3.05
N ASP A 346 -12.52 22.19 -1.73
CA ASP A 346 -12.56 20.99 -0.89
C ASP A 346 -13.77 20.12 -1.21
N ALA A 347 -14.93 20.76 -1.48
CA ALA A 347 -16.13 20.06 -1.92
C ALA A 347 -15.93 19.33 -3.25
N GLY A 348 -15.27 19.98 -4.22
CA GLY A 348 -14.95 19.40 -5.51
C GLY A 348 -13.97 18.24 -5.42
N ASP A 349 -12.99 18.29 -4.52
CA ASP A 349 -12.02 17.21 -4.31
C ASP A 349 -12.69 16.00 -3.64
N ARG A 350 -13.53 16.20 -2.62
CA ARG A 350 -14.32 15.12 -2.00
C ARG A 350 -15.35 14.50 -2.95
N ALA A 351 -15.93 15.31 -3.85
CA ALA A 351 -16.81 14.81 -4.89
C ALA A 351 -16.06 13.91 -5.89
N PHE A 352 -14.80 14.22 -6.17
CA PHE A 352 -13.93 13.38 -6.98
C PHE A 352 -13.55 12.09 -6.24
N ASP A 353 -13.23 12.16 -4.94
CA ASP A 353 -12.97 10.99 -4.11
C ASP A 353 -14.18 10.06 -4.04
N ALA A 354 -15.41 10.61 -4.02
CA ALA A 354 -16.64 9.83 -4.09
C ALA A 354 -16.77 9.07 -5.43
N TYR A 355 -16.39 9.69 -6.53
CA TYR A 355 -16.33 9.02 -7.82
C TYR A 355 -15.28 7.90 -7.84
N LEU A 356 -14.06 8.14 -7.33
CA LEU A 356 -13.03 7.12 -7.22
C LEU A 356 -13.47 5.94 -6.33
N ALA A 357 -14.24 6.20 -5.28
CA ALA A 357 -14.84 5.16 -4.43
C ALA A 357 -15.92 4.34 -5.16
N PHE A 358 -16.51 4.88 -6.22
CA PHE A 358 -17.48 4.19 -7.09
C PHE A 358 -16.80 3.29 -8.15
N GLU A 359 -15.58 3.60 -8.60
CA GLU A 359 -14.85 2.85 -9.65
C GLU A 359 -14.83 1.33 -9.46
N PRO A 360 -14.59 0.76 -8.24
CA PRO A 360 -14.60 -0.69 -8.03
C PRO A 360 -15.96 -1.34 -8.34
N LEU A 361 -17.06 -0.57 -8.27
CA LEU A 361 -18.42 -1.04 -8.59
C LEU A 361 -18.73 -0.93 -10.07
N GLU A 362 -18.08 -0.03 -10.78
CA GLU A 362 -18.38 0.35 -12.15
C GLU A 362 -18.19 -0.82 -13.14
N GLY A 363 -17.01 -1.44 -13.14
CA GLY A 363 -16.68 -2.52 -14.08
C GLY A 363 -17.68 -3.69 -14.05
N PRO A 364 -17.90 -4.33 -12.88
CA PRO A 364 -18.87 -5.41 -12.74
C PRO A 364 -20.31 -5.00 -13.06
N ALA A 365 -20.72 -3.79 -12.66
CA ALA A 365 -22.07 -3.28 -12.94
C ALA A 365 -22.26 -2.93 -14.41
N ARG A 366 -21.24 -2.37 -15.08
CA ARG A 366 -21.25 -2.02 -16.50
C ARG A 366 -21.43 -3.24 -17.40
N ALA A 367 -20.81 -4.36 -17.04
CA ALA A 367 -20.96 -5.63 -17.76
C ALA A 367 -22.42 -6.12 -17.79
N LYS A 368 -23.23 -5.77 -16.77
CA LYS A 368 -24.64 -6.20 -16.66
C LYS A 368 -25.65 -5.12 -17.04
N ASN A 369 -25.35 -3.86 -16.76
CA ASN A 369 -26.22 -2.71 -17.08
C ASN A 369 -25.43 -1.45 -17.41
N PRO A 370 -24.89 -1.32 -18.63
CA PRO A 370 -24.08 -0.18 -19.06
C PRO A 370 -24.85 1.15 -19.01
N GLY A 371 -26.17 1.12 -19.23
CA GLY A 371 -27.01 2.32 -19.21
C GLY A 371 -27.19 2.91 -17.80
N LEU A 372 -27.24 2.08 -16.75
CA LEU A 372 -27.29 2.57 -15.38
C LEU A 372 -25.95 3.18 -14.98
N VAL A 373 -24.84 2.52 -15.30
CA VAL A 373 -23.50 3.02 -14.99
C VAL A 373 -23.24 4.36 -15.66
N ALA A 374 -23.54 4.52 -16.94
CA ALA A 374 -23.39 5.79 -17.65
C ALA A 374 -24.24 6.93 -17.03
N ARG A 375 -25.43 6.62 -16.49
CA ARG A 375 -26.21 7.60 -15.73
C ARG A 375 -25.53 7.97 -14.40
N MET A 376 -24.95 7.02 -13.69
CA MET A 376 -24.23 7.26 -12.45
C MET A 376 -23.01 8.17 -12.67
N GLU A 377 -22.20 7.90 -13.68
CA GLU A 377 -21.05 8.73 -14.06
C GLU A 377 -21.46 10.18 -14.35
N LYS A 378 -22.55 10.35 -15.13
CA LYS A 378 -23.10 11.68 -15.38
C LYS A 378 -23.52 12.38 -14.09
N LEU A 379 -24.20 11.69 -13.18
CA LEU A 379 -24.64 12.23 -11.89
C LEU A 379 -23.46 12.64 -10.99
N PHE A 380 -22.38 11.87 -10.94
CA PHE A 380 -21.15 12.27 -10.25
C PHE A 380 -20.54 13.54 -10.88
N GLY A 381 -20.55 13.65 -12.21
CA GLY A 381 -20.13 14.86 -12.91
C GLY A 381 -21.00 16.07 -12.56
N ASP A 382 -22.31 15.92 -12.58
CA ASP A 382 -23.30 16.95 -12.23
C ASP A 382 -23.14 17.36 -10.75
N PHE A 383 -22.97 16.42 -9.83
CA PHE A 383 -22.72 16.67 -8.41
C PHE A 383 -21.44 17.48 -8.20
N LYS A 384 -20.32 17.06 -8.82
CA LYS A 384 -19.04 17.77 -8.74
C LYS A 384 -19.12 19.19 -9.30
N ALA A 385 -19.85 19.37 -10.39
CA ALA A 385 -20.07 20.70 -10.97
C ALA A 385 -20.89 21.60 -10.02
N ALA A 386 -21.96 21.07 -9.43
CA ALA A 386 -22.83 21.79 -8.52
C ALA A 386 -22.10 22.23 -7.25
N VAL A 387 -21.32 21.34 -6.58
CA VAL A 387 -20.58 21.72 -5.37
C VAL A 387 -19.47 22.74 -5.65
N ARG A 388 -18.90 22.76 -6.85
CA ARG A 388 -17.91 23.78 -7.27
C ARG A 388 -18.52 25.11 -7.62
N ALA A 389 -19.77 25.10 -8.09
CA ALA A 389 -20.51 26.30 -8.44
C ALA A 389 -21.28 26.90 -7.24
N ASP A 390 -21.13 26.33 -6.04
CA ASP A 390 -21.90 26.70 -4.83
C ASP A 390 -23.43 26.51 -4.98
N ASP A 391 -23.83 25.63 -5.92
CA ASP A 391 -25.22 25.24 -6.12
C ASP A 391 -25.58 24.08 -5.16
N VAL A 392 -25.81 24.43 -3.90
CA VAL A 392 -26.14 23.46 -2.85
C VAL A 392 -27.42 22.68 -3.16
N PRO A 393 -28.53 23.28 -3.65
CA PRO A 393 -29.72 22.54 -4.03
C PRO A 393 -29.48 21.55 -5.16
N GLY A 394 -28.75 21.92 -6.19
CA GLY A 394 -28.38 21.03 -7.30
C GLY A 394 -27.50 19.86 -6.83
N ALA A 395 -26.54 20.14 -5.96
CA ALA A 395 -25.71 19.11 -5.35
C ALA A 395 -26.53 18.14 -4.48
N GLN A 396 -27.46 18.63 -3.66
CA GLN A 396 -28.37 17.78 -2.87
C GLN A 396 -29.17 16.84 -3.77
N HIS A 397 -29.78 17.39 -4.81
CA HIS A 397 -30.54 16.59 -5.76
C HIS A 397 -29.71 15.50 -6.43
N ALA A 398 -28.51 15.84 -6.93
CA ALA A 398 -27.62 14.87 -7.56
C ALA A 398 -27.19 13.77 -6.57
N ARG A 399 -26.84 14.11 -5.32
CA ARG A 399 -26.54 13.16 -4.25
C ARG A 399 -27.69 12.19 -4.02
N ASP A 400 -28.91 12.71 -3.82
CA ASP A 400 -30.09 11.90 -3.50
C ASP A 400 -30.38 10.89 -4.62
N VAL A 401 -30.19 11.27 -5.88
CA VAL A 401 -30.36 10.39 -7.03
C VAL A 401 -29.22 9.35 -7.11
N ILE A 402 -27.97 9.70 -6.80
CA ILE A 402 -26.86 8.75 -6.71
C ILE A 402 -27.17 7.72 -5.63
N GLU A 403 -27.50 8.15 -4.42
CA GLU A 403 -27.79 7.27 -3.27
C GLU A 403 -28.95 6.34 -3.55
N ALA A 404 -30.01 6.82 -4.19
CA ALA A 404 -31.17 5.99 -4.57
C ALA A 404 -30.81 4.87 -5.56
N ASN A 405 -29.78 5.04 -6.38
CA ASN A 405 -29.35 4.04 -7.36
C ASN A 405 -28.21 3.12 -6.88
N LEU A 406 -27.50 3.47 -5.81
CA LEU A 406 -26.40 2.66 -5.27
C LEU A 406 -26.83 1.22 -4.92
N PRO A 407 -28.00 0.93 -4.30
CA PRO A 407 -28.41 -0.45 -4.03
C PRO A 407 -28.54 -1.29 -5.30
N ALA A 408 -29.04 -0.71 -6.41
CA ALA A 408 -29.14 -1.40 -7.69
C ALA A 408 -27.75 -1.68 -8.29
N ILE A 409 -26.82 -0.75 -8.16
CA ILE A 409 -25.41 -0.96 -8.55
C ILE A 409 -24.80 -2.11 -7.74
N VAL A 410 -24.97 -2.11 -6.40
CA VAL A 410 -24.45 -3.17 -5.52
C VAL A 410 -25.01 -4.54 -5.91
N GLU A 411 -26.30 -4.62 -6.25
CA GLU A 411 -26.90 -5.88 -6.70
C GLU A 411 -26.30 -6.37 -8.02
N LEU A 412 -26.00 -5.47 -8.94
CA LEU A 412 -25.33 -5.79 -10.21
C LEU A 412 -23.88 -6.26 -10.02
N THR A 413 -23.19 -5.83 -8.96
CA THR A 413 -21.81 -6.26 -8.64
C THR A 413 -21.76 -7.59 -7.90
N ARG A 414 -22.90 -8.12 -7.42
CA ARG A 414 -22.92 -9.45 -6.80
C ARG A 414 -22.37 -10.48 -7.78
N PRO A 415 -21.36 -11.26 -7.37
CA PRO A 415 -20.88 -12.36 -8.20
C PRO A 415 -22.07 -13.27 -8.52
N ALA A 416 -22.18 -13.67 -9.79
CA ALA A 416 -23.21 -14.57 -10.27
C ALA A 416 -22.91 -16.03 -9.86
N GLY A 417 -22.62 -16.29 -8.57
CA GLY A 417 -22.29 -17.61 -8.08
C GLY A 417 -22.74 -17.78 -6.65
N SER A 418 -23.69 -18.67 -6.42
CA SER A 418 -23.96 -19.17 -5.08
C SER A 418 -22.81 -20.08 -4.62
N ALA A 419 -22.64 -20.27 -3.30
CA ALA A 419 -21.68 -21.25 -2.76
C ALA A 419 -21.84 -22.64 -3.40
N ALA A 420 -23.06 -23.00 -3.77
CA ALA A 420 -23.35 -24.25 -4.47
C ALA A 420 -22.81 -24.25 -5.91
N GLU A 421 -22.93 -23.16 -6.65
CA GLU A 421 -22.39 -23.05 -8.01
C GLU A 421 -20.85 -23.11 -8.00
N ALA A 422 -20.20 -22.40 -7.09
CA ALA A 422 -18.75 -22.45 -6.92
C ALA A 422 -18.28 -23.89 -6.57
N PHE A 423 -19.00 -24.59 -5.69
CA PHE A 423 -18.73 -25.99 -5.38
C PHE A 423 -18.84 -26.87 -6.63
N TRP A 424 -19.97 -26.79 -7.36
CA TRP A 424 -20.18 -27.62 -8.55
C TRP A 424 -19.21 -27.30 -9.67
N GLN A 425 -18.88 -26.03 -9.88
CA GLN A 425 -17.88 -25.59 -10.85
C GLN A 425 -16.50 -26.17 -10.53
N SER A 426 -16.07 -26.04 -9.27
CA SER A 426 -14.83 -26.62 -8.78
C SER A 426 -14.79 -28.13 -8.92
N PHE A 427 -15.84 -28.81 -8.48
CA PHE A 427 -15.98 -30.27 -8.59
C PHE A 427 -15.87 -30.74 -10.04
N LEU A 428 -16.62 -30.10 -10.96
CA LEU A 428 -16.64 -30.50 -12.38
C LEU A 428 -15.29 -30.25 -13.08
N ILE A 429 -14.58 -29.19 -12.70
CA ILE A 429 -13.22 -28.95 -13.24
C ILE A 429 -12.28 -30.08 -12.82
N ILE A 430 -12.20 -30.39 -11.52
CA ILE A 430 -11.34 -31.48 -11.03
C ILE A 430 -11.74 -32.83 -11.63
N LEU A 431 -13.03 -33.10 -11.75
CA LEU A 431 -13.53 -34.34 -12.34
C LEU A 431 -13.12 -34.44 -13.81
N ARG A 432 -13.25 -33.37 -14.58
CA ARG A 432 -12.90 -33.33 -16.00
C ARG A 432 -11.40 -33.54 -16.20
N GLU A 433 -10.57 -32.67 -15.60
CA GLU A 433 -9.11 -32.72 -15.78
C GLU A 433 -8.51 -34.00 -15.17
N GLY A 434 -9.05 -34.43 -14.01
CA GLY A 434 -8.66 -35.70 -13.39
C GLY A 434 -9.00 -36.90 -14.29
N PHE A 435 -10.17 -36.89 -14.94
CA PHE A 435 -10.58 -37.98 -15.86
C PHE A 435 -9.67 -38.03 -17.10
N GLU A 436 -9.28 -36.87 -17.66
CA GLU A 436 -8.34 -36.80 -18.79
C GLU A 436 -6.98 -37.38 -18.38
N ALA A 437 -6.43 -37.03 -17.23
CA ALA A 437 -5.18 -37.59 -16.70
C ALA A 437 -5.29 -39.11 -16.47
N ILE A 438 -6.38 -39.58 -15.86
CA ILE A 438 -6.62 -41.01 -15.56
C ILE A 438 -6.72 -41.82 -16.86
N LEU A 439 -7.38 -41.31 -17.89
CA LEU A 439 -7.49 -41.99 -19.18
C LEU A 439 -6.12 -42.20 -19.84
N VAL A 440 -5.26 -41.16 -19.84
CA VAL A 440 -3.91 -41.27 -20.40
C VAL A 440 -3.05 -42.25 -19.61
N ILE A 441 -3.00 -42.08 -18.27
CA ILE A 441 -2.21 -42.97 -17.39
C ILE A 441 -2.75 -44.38 -17.42
N GLY A 442 -4.09 -44.58 -17.39
CA GLY A 442 -4.76 -45.85 -17.46
C GLY A 442 -4.44 -46.61 -18.77
N ALA A 443 -4.42 -45.90 -19.90
CA ALA A 443 -4.03 -46.51 -21.18
C ALA A 443 -2.57 -47.01 -21.18
N VAL A 444 -1.65 -46.20 -20.62
CA VAL A 444 -0.23 -46.61 -20.50
C VAL A 444 -0.06 -47.77 -19.53
N VAL A 445 -0.74 -47.75 -18.39
CA VAL A 445 -0.73 -48.84 -17.40
C VAL A 445 -1.30 -50.14 -18.01
N ALA A 446 -2.45 -50.05 -18.70
CA ALA A 446 -3.08 -51.19 -19.37
C ALA A 446 -2.14 -51.80 -20.44
N PHE A 447 -1.47 -50.93 -21.21
CA PHE A 447 -0.50 -51.39 -22.19
C PHE A 447 0.69 -52.11 -21.55
N LEU A 448 1.27 -51.58 -20.46
CA LEU A 448 2.37 -52.23 -19.75
C LEU A 448 1.97 -53.57 -19.12
N LEU A 449 0.75 -53.66 -18.58
CA LEU A 449 0.20 -54.90 -18.04
C LEU A 449 -0.01 -55.95 -19.12
N LYS A 450 -0.53 -55.55 -20.28
CA LYS A 450 -0.78 -56.44 -21.42
C LYS A 450 0.52 -56.95 -22.08
N THR A 451 1.59 -56.15 -22.03
CA THR A 451 2.91 -56.52 -22.58
C THR A 451 3.83 -57.19 -21.56
N GLY A 452 3.36 -57.44 -20.33
CA GLY A 452 4.08 -58.19 -19.29
C GLY A 452 5.12 -57.38 -18.51
N HIS A 453 5.23 -56.06 -18.73
CA HIS A 453 6.26 -55.19 -18.12
C HIS A 453 5.80 -54.54 -16.78
N ARG A 454 5.31 -55.35 -15.84
CA ARG A 454 4.81 -54.89 -14.54
C ARG A 454 5.85 -54.15 -13.69
N GLU A 455 7.13 -54.48 -13.82
CA GLU A 455 8.25 -53.83 -13.13
C GLU A 455 8.39 -52.33 -13.49
N ARG A 456 7.85 -51.90 -14.63
CA ARG A 456 7.89 -50.51 -15.10
C ARG A 456 6.78 -49.63 -14.50
N LEU A 457 5.80 -50.19 -13.82
CA LEU A 457 4.73 -49.44 -13.15
C LEU A 457 5.26 -48.46 -12.11
N ARG A 458 6.37 -48.78 -11.43
CA ARG A 458 7.03 -47.86 -10.49
C ARG A 458 7.48 -46.57 -11.16
N SER A 459 7.95 -46.64 -12.39
CA SER A 459 8.36 -45.44 -13.16
C SER A 459 7.17 -44.56 -13.52
N ILE A 460 6.00 -45.16 -13.84
CA ILE A 460 4.77 -44.43 -14.10
C ILE A 460 4.32 -43.67 -12.83
N TRP A 461 4.23 -44.36 -11.69
CA TRP A 461 3.81 -43.75 -10.43
C TRP A 461 4.78 -42.66 -9.94
N LEU A 462 6.08 -42.80 -10.20
CA LEU A 462 7.06 -41.76 -9.94
C LEU A 462 6.79 -40.55 -10.83
N GLY A 463 6.49 -40.73 -12.11
CA GLY A 463 6.12 -39.65 -13.03
C GLY A 463 4.85 -38.93 -12.59
N VAL A 464 3.81 -39.68 -12.18
CA VAL A 464 2.57 -39.12 -11.64
C VAL A 464 2.84 -38.26 -10.41
N GLY A 465 3.59 -38.77 -9.43
CA GLY A 465 3.94 -38.05 -8.20
C GLY A 465 4.73 -36.78 -8.48
N LEU A 466 5.70 -36.82 -9.39
CA LEU A 466 6.46 -35.63 -9.80
C LEU A 466 5.58 -34.61 -10.56
N GLY A 467 4.63 -35.09 -11.39
CA GLY A 467 3.68 -34.23 -12.09
C GLY A 467 2.77 -33.46 -11.13
N LEU A 468 2.20 -34.17 -10.14
CA LEU A 468 1.37 -33.55 -9.10
C LEU A 468 2.17 -32.51 -8.27
N ALA A 469 3.39 -32.87 -7.87
CA ALA A 469 4.26 -31.95 -7.12
C ALA A 469 4.59 -30.69 -7.94
N ALA A 470 4.93 -30.84 -9.23
CA ALA A 470 5.22 -29.72 -10.11
C ALA A 470 3.98 -28.85 -10.34
N SER A 471 2.78 -29.43 -10.46
CA SER A 471 1.52 -28.70 -10.58
C SER A 471 1.23 -27.86 -9.32
N ALA A 472 1.44 -28.41 -8.13
CA ALA A 472 1.30 -27.70 -6.87
C ALA A 472 2.29 -26.51 -6.76
N VAL A 473 3.56 -26.73 -7.16
CA VAL A 473 4.57 -25.65 -7.22
C VAL A 473 4.15 -24.56 -8.20
N THR A 474 3.61 -24.93 -9.36
CA THR A 474 3.10 -23.97 -10.37
C THR A 474 1.94 -23.15 -9.81
N ALA A 475 0.99 -23.78 -9.10
CA ALA A 475 -0.14 -23.08 -8.50
C ALA A 475 0.31 -22.05 -7.45
N VAL A 476 1.28 -22.42 -6.58
CA VAL A 476 1.86 -21.51 -5.59
C VAL A 476 2.64 -20.37 -6.26
N ALA A 477 3.45 -20.68 -7.28
CA ALA A 477 4.22 -19.69 -8.02
C ALA A 477 3.30 -18.67 -8.74
N LEU A 478 2.25 -19.14 -9.39
CA LEU A 478 1.25 -18.26 -10.03
C LEU A 478 0.61 -17.31 -9.02
N ARG A 479 0.18 -17.84 -7.87
CA ARG A 479 -0.43 -17.03 -6.81
C ARG A 479 0.54 -15.98 -6.25
N THR A 480 1.80 -16.34 -6.03
CA THR A 480 2.80 -15.41 -5.49
C THR A 480 3.19 -14.34 -6.50
N ILE A 481 3.33 -14.69 -7.78
CA ILE A 481 3.64 -13.74 -8.85
C ILE A 481 2.50 -12.74 -9.02
N LEU A 482 1.25 -13.21 -9.10
CA LEU A 482 0.09 -12.34 -9.25
C LEU A 482 -0.16 -11.46 -8.01
N ALA A 483 0.10 -11.95 -6.80
CA ALA A 483 0.01 -11.17 -5.57
C ALA A 483 1.14 -10.11 -5.45
N ALA A 484 2.26 -10.29 -6.13
CA ALA A 484 3.39 -9.36 -6.11
C ALA A 484 3.26 -8.21 -7.11
N VAL A 485 2.30 -8.27 -8.05
CA VAL A 485 2.05 -7.20 -9.02
C VAL A 485 1.19 -6.13 -8.36
N PRO A 486 1.70 -4.89 -8.15
CA PRO A 486 0.88 -3.82 -7.58
C PRO A 486 -0.26 -3.45 -8.53
N ALA A 487 -1.48 -3.48 -8.06
CA ALA A 487 -2.70 -3.23 -8.83
C ALA A 487 -2.89 -1.77 -9.31
N SER A 488 -1.88 -0.93 -9.27
CA SER A 488 -2.03 0.53 -9.36
C SER A 488 -1.33 1.22 -10.54
N SER A 489 -1.00 0.54 -11.63
CA SER A 489 -0.54 1.24 -12.84
C SER A 489 -1.28 0.76 -14.07
N GLU A 490 -1.92 1.68 -14.80
CA GLU A 490 -2.62 1.45 -16.07
C GLU A 490 -1.77 0.70 -17.11
N ILE A 491 -0.45 0.90 -17.07
CA ILE A 491 0.51 0.19 -17.93
C ILE A 491 0.60 -1.29 -17.56
N ILE A 492 0.57 -1.63 -16.26
CA ILE A 492 0.63 -3.02 -15.78
C ILE A 492 -0.68 -3.73 -16.09
N GLU A 493 -1.81 -3.03 -15.94
CA GLU A 493 -3.13 -3.55 -16.32
C GLU A 493 -3.19 -3.84 -17.84
N GLY A 494 -2.75 -2.92 -18.68
CA GLY A 494 -2.67 -3.10 -20.13
C GLY A 494 -1.75 -4.26 -20.53
N VAL A 495 -0.57 -4.40 -19.91
CA VAL A 495 0.35 -5.52 -20.15
C VAL A 495 -0.24 -6.84 -19.66
N THR A 496 -0.90 -6.84 -18.51
CA THR A 496 -1.56 -8.05 -17.95
C THR A 496 -2.71 -8.49 -18.85
N LEU A 497 -3.52 -7.57 -19.37
CA LEU A 497 -4.57 -7.85 -20.34
C LEU A 497 -4.01 -8.39 -21.65
N LEU A 498 -2.93 -7.83 -22.17
CA LEU A 498 -2.26 -8.33 -23.38
C LEU A 498 -1.68 -9.74 -23.17
N VAL A 499 -1.08 -10.01 -22.03
CA VAL A 499 -0.59 -11.35 -21.66
C VAL A 499 -1.77 -12.32 -21.52
N ALA A 500 -2.87 -11.91 -20.89
CA ALA A 500 -4.07 -12.72 -20.77
C ALA A 500 -4.68 -13.03 -22.15
N VAL A 501 -4.75 -12.06 -23.07
CA VAL A 501 -5.18 -12.26 -24.45
C VAL A 501 -4.25 -13.21 -25.19
N ALA A 502 -2.93 -13.07 -25.06
CA ALA A 502 -1.96 -13.96 -25.69
C ALA A 502 -2.09 -15.40 -25.16
N VAL A 503 -2.30 -15.57 -23.84
CA VAL A 503 -2.54 -16.87 -23.20
C VAL A 503 -3.87 -17.47 -23.69
N LEU A 504 -4.96 -16.69 -23.70
CA LEU A 504 -6.27 -17.13 -24.21
C LEU A 504 -6.20 -17.50 -25.69
N PHE A 505 -5.48 -16.72 -26.50
CA PHE A 505 -5.28 -17.03 -27.91
C PHE A 505 -4.45 -18.30 -28.10
N SER A 506 -3.38 -18.47 -27.30
CA SER A 506 -2.56 -19.68 -27.29
C SER A 506 -3.36 -20.91 -26.87
N VAL A 507 -4.19 -20.80 -25.83
CA VAL A 507 -5.09 -21.87 -25.37
C VAL A 507 -6.16 -22.17 -26.42
N SER A 508 -6.75 -21.14 -27.05
CA SER A 508 -7.75 -21.32 -28.11
C SER A 508 -7.15 -21.97 -29.36
N TYR A 509 -5.96 -21.51 -29.80
CA TYR A 509 -5.23 -22.11 -30.92
C TYR A 509 -4.88 -23.57 -30.63
N TRP A 510 -4.45 -23.84 -29.39
CA TRP A 510 -4.14 -25.19 -28.93
C TRP A 510 -5.39 -26.06 -28.82
N LEU A 511 -6.55 -25.52 -28.39
CA LEU A 511 -7.83 -26.24 -28.36
C LEU A 511 -8.28 -26.67 -29.78
N ILE A 512 -8.12 -25.78 -30.76
CA ILE A 512 -8.42 -26.06 -32.18
C ILE A 512 -7.47 -27.11 -32.73
N SER A 513 -6.19 -27.10 -32.33
CA SER A 513 -5.22 -28.13 -32.73
C SER A 513 -5.50 -29.51 -32.13
N ARG A 514 -6.36 -29.61 -31.10
CA ARG A 514 -6.83 -30.89 -30.48
C ARG A 514 -7.82 -31.68 -31.34
N VAL A 515 -8.35 -31.13 -32.42
CA VAL A 515 -9.17 -31.90 -33.38
C VAL A 515 -8.37 -33.07 -33.98
N GLU A 516 -7.04 -33.13 -33.78
CA GLU A 516 -6.16 -34.22 -34.15
C GLU A 516 -5.81 -35.19 -32.98
N ALA A 517 -6.81 -35.57 -32.18
CA ALA A 517 -6.62 -36.56 -31.10
C ALA A 517 -5.93 -37.86 -31.55
N ALA A 518 -6.06 -38.22 -32.84
CA ALA A 518 -5.39 -39.35 -33.46
C ALA A 518 -3.85 -39.22 -33.49
N LYS A 519 -3.30 -38.01 -33.73
CA LYS A 519 -1.84 -37.79 -33.74
C LYS A 519 -1.23 -37.86 -32.36
N TRP A 520 -1.95 -37.41 -31.34
CA TRP A 520 -1.50 -37.49 -29.95
C TRP A 520 -1.46 -38.96 -29.47
N GLN A 521 -2.49 -39.75 -29.76
CA GLN A 521 -2.48 -41.19 -29.44
C GLN A 521 -1.36 -41.95 -30.17
N GLN A 522 -1.06 -41.55 -31.39
CA GLN A 522 0.04 -42.12 -32.16
C GLN A 522 1.40 -41.76 -31.55
N PHE A 523 1.61 -40.47 -31.19
CA PHE A 523 2.81 -39.99 -30.49
C PHE A 523 3.05 -40.74 -29.18
N ILE A 524 2.02 -40.94 -28.34
CA ILE A 524 2.14 -41.72 -27.10
C ILE A 524 2.51 -43.18 -27.40
N ARG A 525 1.85 -43.81 -28.37
CA ARG A 525 2.13 -45.19 -28.76
C ARG A 525 3.56 -45.34 -29.24
N ASP A 526 4.02 -44.45 -30.09
CA ASP A 526 5.38 -44.49 -30.66
C ASP A 526 6.45 -44.25 -29.58
N THR A 527 6.21 -43.26 -28.69
CA THR A 527 7.12 -42.90 -27.58
C THR A 527 7.20 -44.02 -26.54
N VAL A 528 6.07 -44.66 -26.19
CA VAL A 528 6.05 -45.80 -25.25
C VAL A 528 6.72 -47.01 -25.85
N THR A 529 6.51 -47.31 -27.13
CA THR A 529 7.13 -48.43 -27.84
C THR A 529 8.64 -48.25 -27.96
N ASP A 530 9.11 -47.05 -28.29
CA ASP A 530 10.55 -46.72 -28.37
C ASP A 530 11.22 -46.74 -26.99
N ALA A 531 10.52 -46.25 -25.93
CA ALA A 531 10.99 -46.33 -24.53
C ALA A 531 11.12 -47.78 -24.03
N LEU A 532 10.25 -48.69 -24.46
CA LEU A 532 10.32 -50.10 -24.13
C LEU A 532 11.48 -50.79 -24.84
N GLN A 533 11.71 -50.50 -26.13
CA GLN A 533 12.82 -51.07 -26.91
C GLN A 533 14.19 -50.62 -26.41
N ARG A 534 14.32 -49.37 -25.92
CA ARG A 534 15.60 -48.82 -25.39
C ARG A 534 15.78 -48.98 -23.89
N GLY A 535 14.94 -49.73 -23.20
CA GLY A 535 15.08 -50.07 -21.77
C GLY A 535 14.86 -48.89 -20.81
N GLY A 536 14.21 -47.78 -21.24
CA GLY A 536 14.16 -46.51 -20.54
C GLY A 536 12.98 -46.33 -19.59
N GLY A 537 13.01 -46.87 -18.36
CA GLY A 537 12.01 -46.53 -17.32
C GLY A 537 11.89 -45.03 -17.04
N ARG A 538 12.93 -44.23 -17.34
CA ARG A 538 12.92 -42.75 -17.24
C ARG A 538 12.05 -42.09 -18.30
N ALA A 539 11.99 -42.60 -19.52
CA ALA A 539 11.15 -42.11 -20.58
C ALA A 539 9.66 -42.31 -20.25
N LEU A 540 9.31 -43.47 -19.68
CA LEU A 540 7.96 -43.74 -19.20
C LEU A 540 7.54 -42.83 -18.05
N ALA A 541 8.45 -42.63 -17.08
CA ALA A 541 8.21 -41.65 -16.01
C ALA A 541 8.01 -40.23 -16.53
N PHE A 542 8.77 -39.82 -17.55
CA PHE A 542 8.65 -38.50 -18.17
C PHE A 542 7.33 -38.32 -18.93
N VAL A 543 6.85 -39.31 -19.65
CA VAL A 543 5.54 -39.27 -20.31
C VAL A 543 4.41 -39.16 -19.29
N ALA A 544 4.47 -39.97 -18.21
CA ALA A 544 3.48 -39.85 -17.13
C ALA A 544 3.54 -38.51 -16.42
N PHE A 545 4.75 -37.99 -16.18
CA PHE A 545 4.96 -36.65 -15.64
C PHE A 545 4.33 -35.56 -16.52
N LEU A 546 4.61 -35.55 -17.82
CA LEU A 546 4.09 -34.56 -18.75
C LEU A 546 2.57 -34.59 -18.83
N ALA A 547 1.97 -35.79 -18.86
CA ALA A 547 0.52 -35.95 -18.92
C ALA A 547 -0.15 -35.34 -17.67
N VAL A 548 0.33 -35.69 -16.47
CA VAL A 548 -0.26 -35.19 -15.20
C VAL A 548 0.07 -33.73 -14.97
N PHE A 549 1.29 -33.28 -15.25
CA PHE A 549 1.69 -31.90 -15.07
C PHE A 549 0.90 -30.95 -15.97
N ARG A 550 0.60 -31.37 -17.20
CA ARG A 550 -0.21 -30.58 -18.13
C ARG A 550 -1.59 -30.33 -17.56
N GLU A 551 -2.35 -31.39 -17.20
CA GLU A 551 -3.71 -31.24 -16.67
C GLU A 551 -3.69 -30.49 -15.32
N GLY A 552 -2.68 -30.75 -14.48
CA GLY A 552 -2.50 -30.03 -13.22
C GLY A 552 -2.15 -28.56 -13.38
N ALA A 553 -1.41 -28.15 -14.41
CA ALA A 553 -1.12 -26.76 -14.72
C ALA A 553 -2.37 -26.03 -15.28
N GLU A 554 -3.17 -26.71 -16.14
CA GLU A 554 -4.47 -26.20 -16.61
C GLU A 554 -5.43 -26.00 -15.43
N THR A 555 -5.52 -26.98 -14.55
CA THR A 555 -6.28 -26.89 -13.30
C THR A 555 -5.86 -25.68 -12.45
N ALA A 556 -4.54 -25.47 -12.27
CA ALA A 556 -4.03 -24.34 -11.50
C ALA A 556 -4.45 -22.97 -12.09
N LEU A 557 -4.47 -22.83 -13.41
CA LEU A 557 -4.93 -21.62 -14.11
C LEU A 557 -6.44 -21.39 -13.91
N PHE A 558 -7.27 -22.41 -14.04
CA PHE A 558 -8.71 -22.30 -13.80
C PHE A 558 -9.01 -21.89 -12.35
N TYR A 559 -8.34 -22.50 -11.39
CA TYR A 559 -8.54 -22.14 -9.99
C TYR A 559 -8.01 -20.76 -9.64
N GLN A 560 -6.96 -20.28 -10.30
CA GLN A 560 -6.50 -18.92 -10.11
C GLN A 560 -7.61 -17.90 -10.51
N ALA A 561 -8.32 -18.15 -11.59
CA ALA A 561 -9.46 -17.34 -12.01
C ALA A 561 -10.62 -17.42 -10.99
N LEU A 562 -10.97 -18.61 -10.53
CA LEU A 562 -12.07 -18.81 -9.56
C LEU A 562 -11.77 -18.19 -8.19
N PHE A 563 -10.53 -18.29 -7.68
CA PHE A 563 -10.14 -17.67 -6.41
C PHE A 563 -10.06 -16.14 -6.49
N SER A 564 -9.94 -15.56 -7.68
CA SER A 564 -9.97 -14.10 -7.85
C SER A 564 -11.37 -13.50 -7.69
N GLU A 565 -12.44 -14.31 -7.78
CA GLU A 565 -13.83 -13.88 -7.59
C GLU A 565 -14.18 -13.50 -6.13
N GLY A 566 -13.36 -13.90 -5.16
CA GLY A 566 -13.46 -13.42 -3.79
C GLY A 566 -13.22 -14.49 -2.70
N PRO A 567 -12.77 -14.06 -1.51
CA PRO A 567 -12.41 -14.95 -0.42
C PRO A 567 -13.59 -15.74 0.16
N HIS A 568 -14.83 -15.29 -0.03
CA HIS A 568 -16.05 -15.98 0.43
C HIS A 568 -16.32 -17.29 -0.32
N LEU A 569 -15.77 -17.48 -1.52
CA LEU A 569 -15.87 -18.70 -2.31
C LEU A 569 -14.76 -19.72 -2.01
N ALA A 570 -13.76 -19.36 -1.22
CA ALA A 570 -12.61 -20.23 -0.95
C ALA A 570 -13.02 -21.58 -0.32
N VAL A 571 -13.97 -21.59 0.60
CA VAL A 571 -14.46 -22.82 1.25
C VAL A 571 -15.24 -23.71 0.28
N PRO A 572 -16.26 -23.23 -0.45
CA PRO A 572 -16.94 -24.02 -1.47
C PRO A 572 -16.01 -24.59 -2.55
N LEU A 573 -15.07 -23.79 -3.04
CA LEU A 573 -14.07 -24.21 -4.03
C LEU A 573 -13.17 -25.32 -3.47
N ALA A 574 -12.65 -25.16 -2.25
CA ALA A 574 -11.81 -26.17 -1.60
C ALA A 574 -12.58 -27.49 -1.36
N LEU A 575 -13.85 -27.43 -0.99
CA LEU A 575 -14.70 -28.60 -0.86
C LEU A 575 -14.93 -29.30 -2.22
N GLY A 576 -15.15 -28.51 -3.29
CA GLY A 576 -15.26 -29.06 -4.64
C GLY A 576 -13.99 -29.77 -5.10
N ILE A 577 -12.81 -29.20 -4.82
CA ILE A 577 -11.50 -29.84 -5.06
C ILE A 577 -11.42 -31.17 -4.29
N ALA A 578 -11.67 -31.13 -2.97
CA ALA A 578 -11.52 -32.31 -2.11
C ALA A 578 -12.44 -33.46 -2.54
N VAL A 579 -13.71 -33.16 -2.83
CA VAL A 579 -14.69 -34.16 -3.29
C VAL A 579 -14.35 -34.66 -4.68
N GLY A 580 -13.92 -33.78 -5.61
CA GLY A 580 -13.48 -34.16 -6.96
C GLY A 580 -12.24 -35.07 -6.97
N PHE A 581 -11.31 -34.88 -6.04
CA PHE A 581 -10.14 -35.77 -5.87
C PHE A 581 -10.51 -37.17 -5.31
N VAL A 582 -11.59 -37.27 -4.54
CA VAL A 582 -12.05 -38.52 -3.96
C VAL A 582 -12.91 -39.30 -4.96
N ALA A 583 -13.65 -38.63 -5.82
CA ALA A 583 -14.49 -39.24 -6.86
C ALA A 583 -13.67 -39.82 -8.02
#